data_04d780022e836859a4e772886ebc1a51
#
_entry.id   04d780022e836859a4e772886ebc1a51
#
_cell.length_a   1.000
_cell.length_b   1.000
_cell.length_c   1.000
_cell.angle_alpha   90.00
_cell.angle_beta   90.00
_cell.angle_gamma   90.00
#
_symmetry.space_group_name_H-M   'P 1'
#
loop_
_entity.id
_entity.type
_entity.pdbx_description
1 polymer ?
#
loop_
_entity_poly.entity_id
_entity_poly.type
_entity_poly.pdbx_seq_one_letter_code
_entity_poly.pdbx_strand_id
1 'polypeptide(L)'
;MYFENEEMTKALTEYVCEQMGGSGNLIELRGTAGTTTDDQFHQGVLAALEKYPDVKIVSEIYTDWTASKAQTELNSVLPTLSDVKGLVTQGGDAYAAVQAFLSAGYSADTLPVIAGDNRGSFLNWWANEAPEGYKTLSAASNPWIGAMSLYVAVDICNGEKVVNNMSVPFGMVDADTLSQYTGLGDDDVAFTEMAWDDIRTQIEAQ
;
A
#
# COMPACT_ATOMS: atom_id res chain seq x y z
N MET A 1 -0.93 4.37 20.02
CA MET A 1 -0.69 3.39 18.94
C MET A 1 -0.56 4.12 17.63
N TYR A 2 0.30 3.69 16.74
CA TYR A 2 0.53 4.33 15.44
C TYR A 2 1.06 3.29 14.44
N PHE A 3 0.99 3.63 13.16
CA PHE A 3 1.61 2.88 12.09
C PHE A 3 2.90 3.57 11.66
N GLU A 4 3.90 2.79 11.28
CA GLU A 4 5.15 3.26 10.64
C GLU A 4 4.88 3.54 9.15
N ASN A 5 4.08 4.58 8.87
CA ASN A 5 3.61 4.91 7.51
C ASN A 5 4.76 5.10 6.52
N GLU A 6 5.83 5.77 6.96
CA GLU A 6 7.04 6.00 6.18
C GLU A 6 7.72 4.68 5.79
N GLU A 7 7.88 3.74 6.72
CA GLU A 7 8.51 2.45 6.47
C GLU A 7 7.66 1.58 5.52
N MET A 8 6.33 1.65 5.62
CA MET A 8 5.45 0.91 4.72
C MET A 8 5.63 1.35 3.27
N THR A 9 5.49 2.64 2.99
CA THR A 9 5.60 3.14 1.61
C THR A 9 7.02 3.07 1.08
N LYS A 10 8.02 3.18 1.95
CA LYS A 10 9.41 2.92 1.59
C LYS A 10 9.60 1.49 1.10
N ALA A 11 9.10 0.49 1.84
CA ALA A 11 9.19 -0.91 1.45
C ALA A 11 8.46 -1.19 0.12
N LEU A 12 7.25 -0.65 -0.06
CA LEU A 12 6.52 -0.77 -1.32
C LEU A 12 7.26 -0.13 -2.48
N THR A 13 7.80 1.08 -2.27
CA THR A 13 8.51 1.83 -3.31
C THR A 13 9.83 1.15 -3.68
N GLU A 14 10.60 0.67 -2.71
CA GLU A 14 11.81 -0.10 -2.95
C GLU A 14 11.50 -1.34 -3.80
N TYR A 15 10.45 -2.09 -3.45
CA TYR A 15 10.02 -3.25 -4.24
C TYR A 15 9.66 -2.87 -5.68
N VAL A 16 8.83 -1.82 -5.87
CA VAL A 16 8.45 -1.34 -7.21
C VAL A 16 9.69 -0.94 -8.00
N CYS A 17 10.61 -0.18 -7.41
CA CYS A 17 11.85 0.24 -8.05
C CYS A 17 12.73 -0.95 -8.47
N GLU A 18 12.84 -1.98 -7.62
CA GLU A 18 13.57 -3.21 -7.97
C GLU A 18 12.96 -3.92 -9.17
N GLN A 19 11.63 -4.09 -9.17
CA GLN A 19 10.92 -4.76 -10.26
C GLN A 19 10.93 -3.94 -11.57
N MET A 20 11.03 -2.61 -11.49
CA MET A 20 11.25 -1.72 -12.65
C MET A 20 12.66 -1.83 -13.23
N GLY A 21 13.58 -2.52 -12.56
CA GLY A 21 15.00 -2.57 -12.96
C GLY A 21 15.79 -1.32 -12.52
N GLY A 22 15.36 -0.63 -11.49
CA GLY A 22 16.07 0.51 -10.87
C GLY A 22 16.03 1.81 -11.66
N SER A 23 15.23 1.92 -12.72
CA SER A 23 15.15 3.12 -13.56
C SER A 23 13.81 3.26 -14.28
N GLY A 24 13.40 4.50 -14.55
CA GLY A 24 12.19 4.81 -15.31
C GLY A 24 11.23 5.75 -14.59
N ASN A 25 10.03 5.88 -15.14
CA ASN A 25 9.03 6.82 -14.65
C ASN A 25 8.09 6.13 -13.66
N LEU A 26 7.91 6.77 -12.50
CA LEU A 26 7.05 6.36 -11.40
C LEU A 26 5.88 7.35 -11.26
N ILE A 27 4.68 6.85 -11.01
CA ILE A 27 3.54 7.65 -10.56
C ILE A 27 3.36 7.40 -9.06
N GLU A 28 3.12 8.46 -8.30
CA GLU A 28 2.72 8.38 -6.91
C GLU A 28 1.25 8.79 -6.76
N LEU A 29 0.42 7.88 -6.22
CA LEU A 29 -0.93 8.21 -5.78
C LEU A 29 -0.88 8.61 -4.32
N ARG A 30 -1.25 9.86 -4.06
CA ARG A 30 -1.23 10.49 -2.75
C ARG A 30 -2.62 10.50 -2.12
N GLY A 31 -2.64 10.59 -0.79
CA GLY A 31 -3.88 10.69 -0.04
C GLY A 31 -4.52 12.08 -0.09
N THR A 32 -4.96 12.56 1.06
CA THR A 32 -5.57 13.89 1.20
C THR A 32 -4.49 14.93 1.47
N ALA A 33 -4.36 15.89 0.58
CA ALA A 33 -3.37 16.95 0.65
C ALA A 33 -3.38 17.68 2.00
N GLY A 34 -2.18 17.90 2.57
CA GLY A 34 -1.99 18.64 3.81
C GLY A 34 -2.28 17.85 5.08
N THR A 35 -2.50 16.55 4.99
CA THR A 35 -2.60 15.68 6.17
C THR A 35 -1.23 15.12 6.54
N THR A 36 -0.96 14.99 7.85
CA THR A 36 0.29 14.37 8.34
C THR A 36 0.46 12.96 7.83
N THR A 37 -0.62 12.21 7.67
CA THR A 37 -0.60 10.83 7.18
C THR A 37 -0.10 10.77 5.73
N ASP A 38 -0.62 11.65 4.84
CA ASP A 38 -0.14 11.76 3.47
C ASP A 38 1.34 12.14 3.41
N ASP A 39 1.75 13.12 4.24
CA ASP A 39 3.15 13.55 4.29
C ASP A 39 4.09 12.42 4.75
N GLN A 40 3.70 11.63 5.75
CA GLN A 40 4.49 10.48 6.21
C GLN A 40 4.66 9.42 5.12
N PHE A 41 3.58 9.07 4.43
CA PHE A 41 3.65 8.14 3.30
C PHE A 41 4.58 8.66 2.18
N HIS A 42 4.46 9.92 1.83
CA HIS A 42 5.32 10.55 0.83
C HIS A 42 6.80 10.56 1.24
N GLN A 43 7.11 10.80 2.50
CA GLN A 43 8.50 10.73 2.98
C GLN A 43 9.09 9.31 2.78
N GLY A 44 8.29 8.26 2.97
CA GLY A 44 8.71 6.89 2.67
C GLY A 44 9.06 6.68 1.20
N VAL A 45 8.25 7.24 0.28
CA VAL A 45 8.55 7.20 -1.15
C VAL A 45 9.88 7.91 -1.44
N LEU A 46 10.07 9.12 -0.93
CA LEU A 46 11.31 9.88 -1.13
C LEU A 46 12.53 9.15 -0.56
N ALA A 47 12.42 8.59 0.65
CA ALA A 47 13.49 7.81 1.28
C ALA A 47 13.90 6.57 0.47
N ALA A 48 12.93 5.89 -0.16
CA ALA A 48 13.23 4.79 -1.07
C ALA A 48 13.99 5.25 -2.32
N LEU A 49 13.57 6.36 -2.91
CA LEU A 49 14.17 6.90 -4.14
C LEU A 49 15.63 7.38 -3.97
N GLU A 50 16.09 7.62 -2.75
CA GLU A 50 17.51 7.87 -2.49
C GLU A 50 18.42 6.73 -2.97
N LYS A 51 17.91 5.48 -2.97
CA LYS A 51 18.62 4.30 -3.47
C LYS A 51 18.51 4.12 -4.98
N TYR A 52 17.53 4.78 -5.62
CA TYR A 52 17.21 4.61 -7.04
C TYR A 52 17.22 5.93 -7.80
N PRO A 53 18.38 6.57 -7.98
CA PRO A 53 18.49 7.93 -8.54
C PRO A 53 18.02 8.04 -10.00
N ASP A 54 17.90 6.92 -10.70
CA ASP A 54 17.42 6.85 -12.08
C ASP A 54 15.89 6.61 -12.19
N VAL A 55 15.20 6.46 -11.06
CA VAL A 55 13.73 6.45 -10.98
C VAL A 55 13.24 7.86 -10.72
N LYS A 56 12.24 8.33 -11.47
CA LYS A 56 11.72 9.68 -11.35
C LYS A 56 10.21 9.67 -11.15
N ILE A 57 9.72 10.38 -10.15
CA ILE A 57 8.30 10.68 -10.03
C ILE A 57 7.93 11.65 -11.15
N VAL A 58 7.10 11.20 -12.08
CA VAL A 58 6.62 12.02 -13.21
C VAL A 58 5.23 12.59 -12.98
N SER A 59 4.51 12.07 -11.99
CA SER A 59 3.22 12.60 -11.56
C SER A 59 2.94 12.22 -10.12
N GLU A 60 2.48 13.19 -9.33
CA GLU A 60 1.91 13.03 -8.01
C GLU A 60 0.42 13.37 -8.11
N ILE A 61 -0.45 12.44 -7.70
CA ILE A 61 -1.89 12.56 -7.88
C ILE A 61 -2.59 12.40 -6.54
N TYR A 62 -3.25 13.43 -6.07
CA TYR A 62 -4.04 13.39 -4.83
C TYR A 62 -5.39 12.73 -5.07
N THR A 63 -5.53 11.50 -4.59
CA THR A 63 -6.72 10.65 -4.77
C THR A 63 -7.69 10.70 -3.59
N ASP A 64 -7.30 11.31 -2.47
CA ASP A 64 -8.03 11.27 -1.20
C ASP A 64 -8.30 9.84 -0.73
N TRP A 65 -7.40 8.90 -1.07
CA TRP A 65 -7.56 7.45 -0.83
C TRP A 65 -8.86 6.87 -1.44
N THR A 66 -9.31 7.42 -2.57
CA THR A 66 -10.59 7.09 -3.19
C THR A 66 -10.39 6.52 -4.58
N ALA A 67 -10.83 5.30 -4.82
CA ALA A 67 -10.68 4.60 -6.11
C ALA A 67 -11.27 5.38 -7.30
N SER A 68 -12.46 5.96 -7.15
CA SER A 68 -13.11 6.72 -8.24
C SER A 68 -12.33 7.97 -8.63
N LYS A 69 -11.73 8.67 -7.65
CA LYS A 69 -10.90 9.84 -7.93
C LYS A 69 -9.59 9.42 -8.58
N ALA A 70 -8.93 8.37 -8.07
CA ALA A 70 -7.72 7.82 -8.67
C ALA A 70 -7.92 7.48 -10.14
N GLN A 71 -8.99 6.76 -10.47
CA GLN A 71 -9.31 6.39 -11.84
C GLN A 71 -9.52 7.62 -12.74
N THR A 72 -10.27 8.61 -12.25
CA THR A 72 -10.55 9.84 -13.01
C THR A 72 -9.27 10.61 -13.31
N GLU A 73 -8.45 10.84 -12.30
CA GLU A 73 -7.22 11.60 -12.43
C GLU A 73 -6.18 10.85 -13.29
N LEU A 74 -6.02 9.54 -13.08
CA LEU A 74 -5.13 8.72 -13.91
C LEU A 74 -5.55 8.73 -15.38
N ASN A 75 -6.84 8.56 -15.69
CA ASN A 75 -7.34 8.64 -17.06
C ASN A 75 -7.04 10.00 -17.73
N SER A 76 -6.98 11.07 -16.96
CA SER A 76 -6.63 12.41 -17.44
C SER A 76 -5.12 12.56 -17.71
N VAL A 77 -4.28 11.97 -16.87
CA VAL A 77 -2.83 12.19 -16.89
C VAL A 77 -2.10 11.17 -17.79
N LEU A 78 -2.52 9.90 -17.80
CA LEU A 78 -1.84 8.84 -18.55
C LEU A 78 -1.61 9.15 -20.03
N PRO A 79 -2.55 9.78 -20.78
CA PRO A 79 -2.29 10.13 -22.18
C PRO A 79 -1.15 11.14 -22.39
N THR A 80 -0.73 11.86 -21.35
CA THR A 80 0.35 12.85 -21.40
C THR A 80 1.70 12.30 -20.97
N LEU A 81 1.73 11.09 -20.38
CA LEU A 81 2.92 10.45 -19.87
C LEU A 81 3.42 9.37 -20.83
N SER A 82 4.69 9.11 -20.77
CA SER A 82 5.34 8.02 -21.52
C SER A 82 6.26 7.21 -20.60
N ASP A 83 6.48 5.96 -20.95
CA ASP A 83 7.42 5.06 -20.28
C ASP A 83 7.18 4.96 -18.75
N VAL A 84 5.90 4.92 -18.34
CA VAL A 84 5.55 4.67 -16.94
C VAL A 84 5.81 3.21 -16.65
N LYS A 85 6.71 2.93 -15.70
CA LYS A 85 7.13 1.57 -15.33
C LYS A 85 6.67 1.15 -13.95
N GLY A 86 6.31 2.10 -13.11
CA GLY A 86 5.83 1.82 -11.75
C GLY A 86 4.77 2.79 -11.27
N LEU A 87 3.99 2.32 -10.31
CA LEU A 87 3.04 3.12 -9.56
C LEU A 87 3.07 2.69 -8.10
N VAL A 88 3.15 3.66 -7.21
CA VAL A 88 3.00 3.46 -5.77
C VAL A 88 1.76 4.17 -5.28
N THR A 89 1.08 3.58 -4.31
CA THR A 89 -0.12 4.11 -3.69
C THR A 89 0.01 4.15 -2.18
N GLN A 90 -0.71 5.06 -1.57
CA GLN A 90 -0.88 5.13 -0.12
C GLN A 90 -2.07 4.26 0.36
N GLY A 91 -2.86 3.69 -0.58
CA GLY A 91 -3.94 2.76 -0.32
C GLY A 91 -5.32 3.22 -0.78
N GLY A 92 -6.20 2.23 -1.00
CA GLY A 92 -7.60 2.44 -1.35
C GLY A 92 -7.88 2.60 -2.85
N ASP A 93 -6.87 2.53 -3.71
CA ASP A 93 -7.00 2.91 -5.12
C ASP A 93 -6.16 2.07 -6.10
N ALA A 94 -5.47 1.02 -5.62
CA ALA A 94 -4.59 0.19 -6.46
C ALA A 94 -5.32 -0.49 -7.63
N TYR A 95 -6.50 -1.07 -7.40
CA TYR A 95 -7.26 -1.69 -8.48
C TYR A 95 -7.79 -0.66 -9.49
N ALA A 96 -8.17 0.53 -9.04
CA ALA A 96 -8.54 1.63 -9.92
C ALA A 96 -7.38 2.07 -10.81
N ALA A 97 -6.15 2.02 -10.29
CA ALA A 97 -4.94 2.26 -11.09
C ALA A 97 -4.78 1.21 -12.20
N VAL A 98 -4.91 -0.08 -11.86
CA VAL A 98 -4.91 -1.16 -12.87
C VAL A 98 -5.91 -0.88 -13.98
N GLN A 99 -7.15 -0.58 -13.63
CA GLN A 99 -8.22 -0.30 -14.59
C GLN A 99 -7.92 0.93 -15.47
N ALA A 100 -7.33 1.98 -14.90
CA ALA A 100 -6.94 3.16 -15.65
C ALA A 100 -5.84 2.86 -16.68
N PHE A 101 -4.82 2.08 -16.32
CA PHE A 101 -3.78 1.66 -17.27
C PHE A 101 -4.33 0.79 -18.39
N LEU A 102 -5.17 -0.19 -18.07
CA LEU A 102 -5.83 -1.02 -19.09
C LEU A 102 -6.71 -0.19 -20.03
N SER A 103 -7.45 0.79 -19.51
CA SER A 103 -8.26 1.73 -20.28
C SER A 103 -7.42 2.65 -21.18
N ALA A 104 -6.20 2.97 -20.75
CA ALA A 104 -5.25 3.75 -21.53
C ALA A 104 -4.53 2.92 -22.62
N GLY A 105 -4.84 1.62 -22.75
CA GLY A 105 -4.32 0.75 -23.79
C GLY A 105 -3.07 -0.04 -23.39
N TYR A 106 -2.70 -0.06 -22.13
CA TYR A 106 -1.68 -0.97 -21.63
C TYR A 106 -2.20 -2.41 -21.69
N SER A 107 -1.34 -3.32 -22.07
CA SER A 107 -1.64 -4.77 -22.13
C SER A 107 -1.00 -5.49 -20.96
N ALA A 108 -1.29 -6.78 -20.84
CA ALA A 108 -0.66 -7.66 -19.88
C ALA A 108 0.89 -7.56 -19.88
N ASP A 109 1.50 -7.42 -21.05
CA ASP A 109 2.95 -7.37 -21.21
C ASP A 109 3.55 -5.97 -20.92
N THR A 110 2.73 -4.94 -20.89
CA THR A 110 3.16 -3.53 -20.75
C THR A 110 2.65 -2.87 -19.48
N LEU A 111 1.83 -3.58 -18.69
CA LEU A 111 1.31 -3.07 -17.42
C LEU A 111 2.49 -2.75 -16.48
N PRO A 112 2.56 -1.52 -15.91
CA PRO A 112 3.61 -1.19 -14.96
C PRO A 112 3.51 -2.02 -13.67
N VAL A 113 4.57 -2.01 -12.88
CA VAL A 113 4.53 -2.57 -11.53
C VAL A 113 3.69 -1.65 -10.65
N ILE A 114 2.55 -2.12 -10.17
CA ILE A 114 1.62 -1.34 -9.33
C ILE A 114 1.67 -1.91 -7.93
N ALA A 115 2.01 -1.09 -6.93
CA ALA A 115 1.91 -1.48 -5.53
C ALA A 115 0.43 -1.68 -5.14
N GLY A 116 0.15 -2.76 -4.39
CA GLY A 116 -1.19 -3.07 -3.92
C GLY A 116 -1.54 -2.39 -2.59
N ASP A 117 -2.81 -2.45 -2.22
CA ASP A 117 -3.40 -1.82 -1.05
C ASP A 117 -4.17 -2.79 -0.14
N ASN A 118 -3.97 -4.08 -0.30
CA ASN A 118 -4.65 -5.17 0.43
C ASN A 118 -6.18 -5.20 0.30
N ARG A 119 -6.78 -4.41 -0.59
CA ARG A 119 -8.21 -4.53 -0.85
C ARG A 119 -8.51 -5.80 -1.66
N GLY A 120 -9.65 -6.40 -1.36
CA GLY A 120 -10.12 -7.60 -2.06
C GLY A 120 -10.20 -7.40 -3.57
N SER A 121 -10.62 -6.23 -4.05
CA SER A 121 -10.62 -5.90 -5.48
C SER A 121 -9.24 -6.05 -6.13
N PHE A 122 -8.17 -5.55 -5.50
CA PHE A 122 -6.81 -5.67 -6.02
C PHE A 122 -6.28 -7.10 -5.88
N LEU A 123 -6.47 -7.74 -4.72
CA LEU A 123 -5.95 -9.08 -4.46
C LEU A 123 -6.64 -10.14 -5.33
N ASN A 124 -7.95 -10.03 -5.54
CA ASN A 124 -8.70 -10.92 -6.44
C ASN A 124 -8.25 -10.75 -7.89
N TRP A 125 -8.06 -9.50 -8.35
CA TRP A 125 -7.47 -9.24 -9.66
C TRP A 125 -6.08 -9.87 -9.78
N TRP A 126 -5.21 -9.65 -8.80
CA TRP A 126 -3.84 -10.19 -8.81
C TRP A 126 -3.84 -11.72 -8.88
N ALA A 127 -4.72 -12.38 -8.11
CA ALA A 127 -4.80 -13.83 -8.07
C ALA A 127 -5.41 -14.49 -9.33
N ASN A 128 -6.36 -13.81 -10.00
CA ASN A 128 -7.21 -14.45 -11.00
C ASN A 128 -7.09 -13.86 -12.42
N GLU A 129 -6.69 -12.59 -12.55
CA GLU A 129 -6.76 -11.84 -13.80
C GLU A 129 -5.42 -11.23 -14.21
N ALA A 130 -4.50 -11.02 -13.25
CA ALA A 130 -3.18 -10.47 -13.55
C ALA A 130 -2.40 -11.39 -14.50
N PRO A 131 -1.50 -10.84 -15.32
CA PRO A 131 -0.63 -11.64 -16.18
C PRO A 131 0.15 -12.68 -15.37
N GLU A 132 0.37 -13.85 -15.94
CA GLU A 132 1.18 -14.89 -15.30
C GLU A 132 2.56 -14.33 -14.92
N GLY A 133 2.93 -14.47 -13.66
CA GLY A 133 4.19 -13.96 -13.13
C GLY A 133 4.21 -12.44 -12.87
N TYR A 134 3.05 -11.77 -12.90
CA TYR A 134 2.97 -10.35 -12.53
C TYR A 134 3.50 -10.14 -11.12
N LYS A 135 4.42 -9.20 -11.00
CA LYS A 135 5.11 -8.93 -9.75
C LYS A 135 4.56 -7.68 -9.10
N THR A 136 4.08 -7.82 -7.91
CA THR A 136 3.65 -6.73 -7.05
C THR A 136 3.85 -7.11 -5.59
N LEU A 137 3.84 -6.11 -4.73
CA LEU A 137 3.78 -6.23 -3.29
C LEU A 137 2.60 -5.38 -2.83
N SER A 138 1.78 -5.93 -1.95
CA SER A 138 0.60 -5.24 -1.43
C SER A 138 0.75 -5.00 0.05
N ALA A 139 0.35 -3.81 0.52
CA ALA A 139 0.38 -3.49 1.93
C ALA A 139 -0.77 -2.56 2.32
N ALA A 140 -1.22 -2.67 3.56
CA ALA A 140 -2.18 -1.75 4.15
C ALA A 140 -1.97 -1.60 5.64
N SER A 141 -2.44 -0.49 6.18
CA SER A 141 -2.62 -0.32 7.62
C SER A 141 -3.61 -1.36 8.12
N ASN A 142 -3.26 -2.04 9.20
CA ASN A 142 -4.07 -3.12 9.75
C ASN A 142 -5.34 -2.54 10.42
N PRO A 143 -6.55 -2.83 9.93
CA PRO A 143 -7.80 -2.33 10.49
C PRO A 143 -8.05 -2.81 11.94
N TRP A 144 -7.37 -3.85 12.36
CA TRP A 144 -7.42 -4.41 13.73
C TRP A 144 -6.94 -3.43 14.81
N ILE A 145 -6.32 -2.30 14.46
CA ILE A 145 -5.87 -1.26 15.41
C ILE A 145 -6.99 -0.80 16.36
N GLY A 146 -8.25 -0.80 15.91
CA GLY A 146 -9.40 -0.47 16.75
C GLY A 146 -9.59 -1.45 17.89
N ALA A 147 -9.51 -2.75 17.61
CA ALA A 147 -9.57 -3.80 18.63
C ALA A 147 -8.36 -3.75 19.57
N MET A 148 -7.15 -3.56 19.02
CA MET A 148 -5.94 -3.40 19.82
C MET A 148 -6.08 -2.22 20.80
N SER A 149 -6.62 -1.10 20.35
CA SER A 149 -6.86 0.08 21.21
C SER A 149 -7.83 -0.22 22.35
N LEU A 150 -8.85 -1.04 22.08
CA LEU A 150 -9.79 -1.49 23.12
C LEU A 150 -9.10 -2.40 24.15
N TYR A 151 -8.28 -3.35 23.72
CA TYR A 151 -7.52 -4.21 24.65
C TYR A 151 -6.58 -3.40 25.54
N VAL A 152 -5.85 -2.43 24.96
CA VAL A 152 -5.01 -1.51 25.75
C VAL A 152 -5.81 -0.74 26.77
N ALA A 153 -7.00 -0.24 26.40
CA ALA A 153 -7.87 0.47 27.34
C ALA A 153 -8.34 -0.44 28.50
N VAL A 154 -8.67 -1.70 28.21
CA VAL A 154 -9.04 -2.69 29.23
C VAL A 154 -7.87 -2.96 30.18
N ASP A 155 -6.65 -3.14 29.65
CA ASP A 155 -5.46 -3.36 30.47
C ASP A 155 -5.20 -2.17 31.42
N ILE A 156 -5.32 -0.95 30.92
CA ILE A 156 -5.21 0.27 31.76
C ILE A 156 -6.25 0.27 32.86
N CYS A 157 -7.50 -0.10 32.58
CA CYS A 157 -8.56 -0.18 33.58
C CYS A 157 -8.30 -1.25 34.63
N ASN A 158 -7.60 -2.33 34.27
CA ASN A 158 -7.20 -3.39 35.17
C ASN A 158 -5.94 -3.07 35.99
N GLY A 159 -5.33 -1.91 35.76
CA GLY A 159 -4.11 -1.48 36.46
C GLY A 159 -2.82 -2.06 35.88
N GLU A 160 -2.89 -2.69 34.71
CA GLU A 160 -1.74 -3.20 34.01
C GLU A 160 -0.88 -2.05 33.44
N LYS A 161 0.41 -2.28 33.37
CA LYS A 161 1.32 -1.33 32.72
C LYS A 161 1.29 -1.52 31.22
N VAL A 162 1.06 -0.43 30.49
CA VAL A 162 1.12 -0.41 29.03
C VAL A 162 2.19 0.58 28.56
N VAL A 163 2.81 0.30 27.43
CA VAL A 163 3.78 1.24 26.83
C VAL A 163 3.06 2.42 26.20
N ASN A 164 3.67 3.61 26.29
CA ASN A 164 3.04 4.84 25.79
C ASN A 164 2.99 4.91 24.26
N ASN A 165 3.99 4.37 23.58
CA ASN A 165 4.10 4.37 22.12
C ASN A 165 4.13 2.93 21.62
N MET A 166 3.12 2.58 20.82
CA MET A 166 2.97 1.25 20.26
C MET A 166 2.93 1.36 18.75
N SER A 167 3.94 0.82 18.07
CA SER A 167 3.89 0.60 16.63
C SER A 167 3.04 -0.61 16.32
N VAL A 168 2.18 -0.48 15.32
CA VAL A 168 1.32 -1.56 14.83
C VAL A 168 1.86 -2.02 13.48
N PRO A 169 2.12 -3.33 13.31
CA PRO A 169 2.64 -3.84 12.05
C PRO A 169 1.62 -3.65 10.92
N PHE A 170 2.13 -3.45 9.70
CA PHE A 170 1.29 -3.46 8.50
C PHE A 170 0.90 -4.89 8.13
N GLY A 171 -0.25 -5.03 7.48
CA GLY A 171 -0.53 -6.22 6.70
C GLY A 171 0.24 -6.15 5.39
N MET A 172 1.11 -7.12 5.13
CA MET A 172 1.79 -7.25 3.82
C MET A 172 1.34 -8.55 3.16
N VAL A 173 1.07 -8.47 1.86
CA VAL A 173 0.70 -9.61 1.02
C VAL A 173 1.65 -9.66 -0.15
N ASP A 174 2.36 -10.76 -0.28
CA ASP A 174 3.24 -11.10 -1.39
C ASP A 174 2.69 -12.30 -2.18
N ALA A 175 3.41 -12.74 -3.19
CA ALA A 175 2.99 -13.86 -4.04
C ALA A 175 2.83 -15.18 -3.25
N ASP A 176 3.60 -15.38 -2.19
CA ASP A 176 3.56 -16.62 -1.39
C ASP A 176 2.36 -16.64 -0.46
N THR A 177 1.94 -15.49 0.02
CA THR A 177 0.82 -15.33 0.96
C THR A 177 -0.51 -14.98 0.30
N LEU A 178 -0.52 -14.53 -0.96
CA LEU A 178 -1.71 -14.11 -1.70
C LEU A 178 -2.86 -15.11 -1.63
N SER A 179 -2.57 -16.41 -1.72
CA SER A 179 -3.59 -17.47 -1.70
C SER A 179 -4.42 -17.51 -0.41
N GLN A 180 -3.93 -16.92 0.67
CA GLN A 180 -4.64 -16.85 1.96
C GLN A 180 -5.74 -15.78 1.97
N TYR A 181 -5.70 -14.85 1.02
CA TYR A 181 -6.56 -13.66 0.99
C TYR A 181 -7.45 -13.58 -0.26
N THR A 182 -7.53 -14.65 -1.02
CA THR A 182 -8.42 -14.72 -2.20
C THR A 182 -9.88 -14.93 -1.78
N GLY A 183 -10.80 -14.31 -2.53
CA GLY A 183 -12.24 -14.44 -2.26
C GLY A 183 -12.79 -13.45 -1.24
N LEU A 184 -12.01 -12.43 -0.86
CA LEU A 184 -12.51 -11.29 -0.11
C LEU A 184 -13.51 -10.48 -0.94
N GLY A 185 -14.46 -9.81 -0.28
CA GLY A 185 -15.27 -8.78 -0.94
C GLY A 185 -14.39 -7.63 -1.44
N ASP A 186 -14.82 -6.95 -2.51
CA ASP A 186 -14.00 -5.92 -3.17
C ASP A 186 -13.52 -4.81 -2.22
N ASP A 187 -14.35 -4.43 -1.26
CA ASP A 187 -14.04 -3.38 -0.27
C ASP A 187 -13.39 -3.91 1.01
N ASP A 188 -13.31 -5.23 1.18
CA ASP A 188 -12.65 -5.83 2.33
C ASP A 188 -11.14 -5.61 2.25
N VAL A 189 -10.50 -5.48 3.40
CA VAL A 189 -9.04 -5.33 3.50
C VAL A 189 -8.45 -6.58 4.11
N ALA A 190 -7.50 -7.20 3.42
CA ALA A 190 -6.77 -8.35 3.96
C ALA A 190 -5.93 -7.94 5.17
N PHE A 191 -6.11 -8.66 6.26
CA PHE A 191 -5.31 -8.50 7.47
C PHE A 191 -5.24 -9.83 8.24
N THR A 192 -4.27 -9.95 9.11
CA THR A 192 -4.17 -11.08 10.03
C THR A 192 -4.59 -10.61 11.42
N GLU A 193 -5.57 -11.29 12.01
CA GLU A 193 -5.88 -11.12 13.41
C GLU A 193 -4.73 -11.67 14.25
N MET A 194 -4.31 -10.89 15.23
CA MET A 194 -3.28 -11.31 16.19
C MET A 194 -3.91 -11.47 17.55
N ALA A 195 -3.57 -12.55 18.25
CA ALA A 195 -3.96 -12.67 19.65
C ALA A 195 -3.34 -11.53 20.47
N TRP A 196 -4.07 -11.03 21.47
CA TRP A 196 -3.59 -9.90 22.27
C TRP A 196 -2.26 -10.18 22.97
N ASP A 197 -2.06 -11.40 23.44
CA ASP A 197 -0.80 -11.80 24.10
C ASP A 197 0.40 -11.76 23.14
N ASP A 198 0.19 -12.09 21.85
CA ASP A 198 1.23 -12.00 20.82
C ASP A 198 1.57 -10.54 20.52
N ILE A 199 0.56 -9.68 20.46
CA ILE A 199 0.72 -8.24 20.27
C ILE A 199 1.49 -7.64 21.45
N ARG A 200 1.11 -7.98 22.68
CA ARG A 200 1.78 -7.55 23.90
C ARG A 200 3.27 -7.92 23.89
N THR A 201 3.58 -9.16 23.51
CA THR A 201 4.96 -9.66 23.44
C THR A 201 5.78 -8.86 22.42
N GLN A 202 5.22 -8.52 21.26
CA GLN A 202 5.90 -7.71 20.24
C GLN A 202 6.12 -6.27 20.69
N ILE A 203 5.19 -5.72 21.44
CA ILE A 203 5.26 -4.34 21.97
C ILE A 203 6.29 -4.24 23.10
N GLU A 204 6.37 -5.25 23.97
CA GLU A 204 7.35 -5.30 25.07
C GLU A 204 8.79 -5.52 24.57
N ALA A 205 8.96 -6.01 23.35
CA ALA A 205 10.25 -6.25 22.72
C ALA A 205 10.83 -5.00 22.01
N GLN A 206 10.07 -3.89 21.90
CA GLN A 206 10.50 -2.61 21.35
C GLN A 206 11.01 -1.67 22.46
#